data_0703ebc128aa0a3166ea99fd7a64e145
#
_entry.id   0703ebc128aa0a3166ea99fd7a64e145
#
_cell.length_a   1.000
_cell.length_b   1.000
_cell.length_c   1.000
_cell.angle_alpha   90.00
_cell.angle_beta   90.00
_cell.angle_gamma   90.00
#
_symmetry.space_group_name_H-M   'P 1'
#
loop_
_entity.id
_entity.type
_entity.pdbx_description
1 polymer ?
#
loop_
_entity_poly.entity_id
_entity_poly.type
_entity_poly.pdbx_seq_one_letter_code
_entity_poly.pdbx_strand_id
1 'polypeptide(L)'
;MVEVLANPSRLPLPWVRVQSRMPAGLGFSPMSMREINGGLYHRSFFFLAPRTRLTRRHQVRCLRRGDYRLTTVALTAGELLGLSALDETLDCDAHLLVYPRLMDPEEIPLPCQSFLGDVLVRRFINPDPCLVNGARPYQPGDPPRMLHYAASLRTGQWQVKTCDASADPKMLVLLNVARSARQWADLGEQDTQVIEDALSLAATVCLLAIDRGAAAGLAANTTLTDEGEEALLLPDRSTEQKDALLSLCARMTLKMHRTFPAFLAQLTLPPGVEDVLILTCYEDEAITAQAERFREQGARVVCHLLEGGESHG
;
A
#
# COMPACT_ATOMS: atom_id res chain seq x y z
N MET A 1 3.92 15.08 -17.00
CA MET A 1 4.50 16.30 -16.42
C MET A 1 4.27 17.47 -17.38
N VAL A 2 3.95 18.63 -16.87
CA VAL A 2 3.75 19.84 -17.68
C VAL A 2 4.71 20.92 -17.20
N GLU A 3 5.58 21.39 -18.08
CA GLU A 3 6.44 22.56 -17.84
C GLU A 3 5.78 23.81 -18.42
N VAL A 4 5.69 24.86 -17.62
CA VAL A 4 5.14 26.15 -18.04
C VAL A 4 6.18 27.22 -17.74
N LEU A 5 6.67 27.85 -18.78
CA LEU A 5 7.64 28.93 -18.70
C LEU A 5 7.03 30.22 -19.28
N ALA A 6 7.18 31.32 -18.56
CA ALA A 6 6.68 32.61 -19.00
C ALA A 6 7.81 33.64 -18.98
N ASN A 7 7.93 34.43 -20.05
CA ASN A 7 8.79 35.58 -20.10
C ASN A 7 7.93 36.86 -20.02
N PRO A 8 7.79 37.48 -18.85
CA PRO A 8 7.01 38.70 -18.69
C PRO A 8 7.72 39.95 -19.22
N SER A 9 9.02 39.83 -19.49
CA SER A 9 9.84 40.99 -19.95
C SER A 9 9.54 41.40 -21.38
N ARG A 10 10.02 42.59 -21.75
CA ARG A 10 9.97 43.08 -23.12
C ARG A 10 11.14 42.64 -23.99
N LEU A 11 12.12 41.96 -23.37
CA LEU A 11 13.29 41.43 -24.06
C LEU A 11 13.13 39.93 -24.29
N PRO A 12 13.63 39.40 -25.41
CA PRO A 12 13.66 37.98 -25.62
C PRO A 12 14.71 37.32 -24.71
N LEU A 13 14.45 36.08 -24.28
CA LEU A 13 15.46 35.22 -23.66
C LEU A 13 15.93 34.23 -24.72
N PRO A 14 17.14 34.46 -25.29
CA PRO A 14 17.63 33.69 -26.43
C PRO A 14 17.78 32.19 -26.11
N TRP A 15 18.15 31.88 -24.89
CA TRP A 15 18.13 30.51 -24.40
C TRP A 15 17.86 30.49 -22.90
N VAL A 16 17.03 29.52 -22.52
CA VAL A 16 16.76 29.18 -21.13
C VAL A 16 16.92 27.66 -20.98
N ARG A 17 17.78 27.26 -20.07
CA ARG A 17 17.94 25.87 -19.68
C ARG A 17 17.18 25.63 -18.38
N VAL A 18 16.30 24.66 -18.40
CA VAL A 18 15.58 24.14 -17.23
C VAL A 18 16.18 22.81 -16.86
N GLN A 19 16.60 22.66 -15.64
CA GLN A 19 17.18 21.42 -15.13
C GLN A 19 16.53 21.02 -13.82
N SER A 20 16.04 19.78 -13.75
CA SER A 20 15.41 19.21 -12.56
C SER A 20 16.02 17.86 -12.25
N ARG A 21 16.28 17.61 -10.98
CA ARG A 21 16.71 16.27 -10.53
C ARG A 21 15.51 15.34 -10.56
N MET A 22 15.65 14.20 -11.23
CA MET A 22 14.59 13.22 -11.36
C MET A 22 14.84 12.01 -10.49
N PRO A 23 13.82 11.50 -9.79
CA PRO A 23 13.91 10.24 -9.07
C PRO A 23 14.12 9.06 -10.03
N ALA A 24 14.92 8.07 -9.62
CA ALA A 24 15.25 6.89 -10.44
C ALA A 24 14.03 6.00 -10.78
N GLY A 25 12.94 6.13 -10.02
CA GLY A 25 11.69 5.39 -10.28
C GLY A 25 10.81 5.97 -11.39
N LEU A 26 11.19 7.11 -11.98
CA LEU A 26 10.46 7.75 -13.06
C LEU A 26 11.27 7.72 -14.36
N GLY A 27 10.68 7.19 -15.42
CA GLY A 27 11.27 7.14 -16.76
C GLY A 27 10.78 8.32 -17.61
N PHE A 28 11.72 9.01 -18.23
CA PHE A 28 11.48 10.08 -19.19
C PHE A 28 12.03 9.70 -20.57
N SER A 29 11.71 10.48 -21.58
CA SER A 29 12.33 10.27 -22.91
C SER A 29 13.86 10.38 -22.80
N PRO A 30 14.63 9.43 -23.36
CA PRO A 30 16.11 9.40 -23.26
C PRO A 30 16.78 10.67 -23.75
N MET A 31 16.18 11.38 -24.71
CA MET A 31 16.74 12.61 -25.28
C MET A 31 16.81 13.80 -24.29
N SER A 32 16.03 13.76 -23.21
CA SER A 32 15.97 14.85 -22.22
C SER A 32 16.69 14.52 -20.91
N MET A 33 17.21 13.30 -20.77
CA MET A 33 17.87 12.84 -19.55
C MET A 33 19.38 12.91 -19.65
N ARG A 34 20.01 13.37 -18.56
CA ARG A 34 21.46 13.35 -18.39
C ARG A 34 21.82 12.88 -17.00
N GLU A 35 22.81 12.03 -16.93
CA GLU A 35 23.43 11.63 -15.67
C GLU A 35 24.55 12.62 -15.35
N ILE A 36 24.50 13.21 -14.15
CA ILE A 36 25.48 14.16 -13.65
C ILE A 36 25.78 13.78 -12.20
N ASN A 37 27.02 13.45 -11.89
CA ASN A 37 27.48 13.07 -10.54
C ASN A 37 26.62 11.98 -9.89
N GLY A 38 26.22 10.94 -10.64
CA GLY A 38 25.38 9.85 -10.16
C GLY A 38 23.90 10.21 -9.96
N GLY A 39 23.49 11.41 -10.33
CA GLY A 39 22.10 11.86 -10.31
C GLY A 39 21.51 11.95 -11.72
N LEU A 40 20.27 11.54 -11.86
CA LEU A 40 19.53 11.64 -13.11
C LEU A 40 18.84 13.01 -13.20
N TYR A 41 19.12 13.77 -14.27
CA TYR A 41 18.58 15.11 -14.46
C TYR A 41 17.80 15.17 -15.76
N HIS A 42 16.60 15.72 -15.69
CA HIS A 42 15.86 16.17 -16.86
C HIS A 42 16.34 17.56 -17.26
N ARG A 43 16.73 17.72 -18.51
CA ARG A 43 17.21 18.99 -19.06
C ARG A 43 16.42 19.38 -20.28
N SER A 44 15.83 20.56 -20.25
CA SER A 44 15.11 21.17 -21.36
C SER A 44 15.74 22.51 -21.75
N PHE A 45 15.73 22.83 -23.05
CA PHE A 45 16.16 24.11 -23.58
C PHE A 45 15.00 24.81 -24.28
N PHE A 46 14.91 26.12 -24.06
CA PHE A 46 13.84 26.92 -24.57
C PHE A 46 14.39 28.27 -25.14
N PHE A 47 13.73 28.76 -26.18
CA PHE A 47 13.77 30.14 -26.57
C PHE A 47 12.44 30.77 -26.13
N LEU A 48 12.51 31.91 -25.44
CA LEU A 48 11.31 32.60 -24.96
C LEU A 48 11.27 34.01 -25.57
N ALA A 49 10.35 34.22 -26.50
CA ALA A 49 10.09 35.55 -27.04
C ALA A 49 9.54 36.50 -25.93
N PRO A 50 9.60 37.83 -26.15
CA PRO A 50 9.03 38.78 -25.20
C PRO A 50 7.56 38.52 -24.93
N ARG A 51 7.14 38.63 -23.67
CA ARG A 51 5.74 38.47 -23.23
C ARG A 51 5.07 37.17 -23.71
N THR A 52 5.82 36.10 -23.81
CA THR A 52 5.30 34.80 -24.22
C THR A 52 5.26 33.83 -23.06
N ARG A 53 4.31 32.89 -23.14
CA ARG A 53 4.19 31.74 -22.29
C ARG A 53 4.29 30.48 -23.13
N LEU A 54 5.22 29.60 -22.76
CA LEU A 54 5.43 28.31 -23.39
C LEU A 54 4.97 27.19 -22.47
N THR A 55 4.22 26.26 -23.00
CA THR A 55 3.80 25.05 -22.27
C THR A 55 4.32 23.84 -23.02
N ARG A 56 5.06 22.99 -22.31
CA ARG A 56 5.56 21.70 -22.83
C ARG A 56 5.01 20.57 -22.00
N ARG A 57 4.54 19.53 -22.66
CA ARG A 57 4.06 18.31 -22.03
C ARG A 57 5.09 17.19 -22.20
N HIS A 58 5.45 16.54 -21.10
CA HIS A 58 6.35 15.40 -21.08
C HIS A 58 5.57 14.14 -20.71
N GLN A 59 5.80 13.06 -21.43
CA GLN A 59 5.33 11.75 -21.04
C GLN A 59 6.28 11.20 -20.00
N VAL A 60 5.74 10.80 -18.86
CA VAL A 60 6.48 10.18 -17.75
C VAL A 60 5.98 8.76 -17.60
N ARG A 61 6.90 7.81 -17.53
CA ARG A 61 6.59 6.42 -17.20
C ARG A 61 6.91 6.19 -15.73
N CYS A 62 5.96 5.67 -14.98
CA CYS A 62 6.18 5.24 -13.62
C CYS A 62 6.79 3.83 -13.67
N LEU A 63 8.07 3.70 -13.31
CA LEU A 63 8.83 2.45 -13.37
C LEU A 63 8.77 1.68 -12.05
N ARG A 64 8.69 2.42 -10.95
CA ARG A 64 8.58 1.86 -9.59
C ARG A 64 7.53 2.64 -8.81
N ARG A 65 6.89 1.99 -7.84
CA ARG A 65 6.04 2.68 -6.87
C ARG A 65 6.86 3.66 -6.03
N GLY A 66 6.23 4.64 -5.47
CA GLY A 66 6.92 5.58 -4.57
C GLY A 66 6.18 6.89 -4.41
N ASP A 67 6.66 7.65 -3.44
CA ASP A 67 6.29 9.04 -3.22
C ASP A 67 7.40 9.93 -3.81
N TYR A 68 7.11 10.55 -4.95
CA TYR A 68 8.08 11.35 -5.69
C TYR A 68 7.76 12.83 -5.56
N ARG A 69 8.72 13.59 -5.01
CA ARG A 69 8.62 15.04 -4.89
C ARG A 69 9.69 15.72 -5.71
N LEU A 70 9.26 16.67 -6.52
CA LEU A 70 10.13 17.59 -7.21
C LEU A 70 10.08 18.92 -6.46
N THR A 71 11.14 19.21 -5.71
CA THR A 71 11.19 20.36 -4.80
C THR A 71 11.91 21.55 -5.40
N THR A 72 12.82 21.32 -6.35
CA THR A 72 13.65 22.38 -6.89
C THR A 72 13.87 22.22 -8.40
N VAL A 73 13.89 23.35 -9.10
CA VAL A 73 14.20 23.45 -10.52
C VAL A 73 15.25 24.52 -10.72
N ALA A 74 16.37 24.15 -11.31
CA ALA A 74 17.42 25.10 -11.68
C ALA A 74 17.12 25.70 -13.07
N LEU A 75 17.11 27.01 -13.16
CA LEU A 75 17.00 27.78 -14.37
C LEU A 75 18.32 28.46 -14.68
N THR A 76 18.82 28.28 -15.87
CA THR A 76 19.95 29.07 -16.38
C THR A 76 19.48 29.81 -17.63
N ALA A 77 19.61 31.11 -17.63
CA ALA A 77 19.30 31.93 -18.79
C ALA A 77 20.54 32.77 -19.18
N GLY A 78 20.77 32.95 -20.46
CA GLY A 78 21.91 33.72 -20.91
C GLY A 78 21.63 34.51 -22.20
N GLU A 79 22.55 35.37 -22.50
CA GLU A 79 22.56 36.15 -23.73
C GLU A 79 23.11 35.35 -24.93
N LEU A 80 22.88 35.87 -26.16
CA LEU A 80 23.25 35.18 -27.41
C LEU A 80 24.75 34.86 -27.52
N LEU A 81 25.58 35.72 -26.99
CA LEU A 81 27.06 35.64 -27.10
C LEU A 81 27.68 34.73 -25.99
N GLY A 82 26.88 34.32 -24.98
CA GLY A 82 27.33 33.47 -23.90
C GLY A 82 28.33 34.15 -22.95
N LEU A 83 28.42 35.47 -22.97
CA LEU A 83 29.35 36.27 -22.11
C LEU A 83 28.81 36.36 -20.68
N SER A 84 27.49 36.26 -20.50
CA SER A 84 26.84 36.25 -19.21
C SER A 84 25.75 35.20 -19.16
N ALA A 85 25.63 34.53 -18.01
CA ALA A 85 24.53 33.62 -17.69
C ALA A 85 24.05 33.90 -16.27
N LEU A 86 22.75 33.87 -16.10
CA LEU A 86 22.10 33.98 -14.79
C LEU A 86 21.60 32.58 -14.41
N ASP A 87 22.03 32.11 -13.27
CA ASP A 87 21.54 30.87 -12.67
C ASP A 87 20.61 31.20 -11.50
N GLU A 88 19.45 30.60 -11.51
CA GLU A 88 18.44 30.77 -10.47
C GLU A 88 17.86 29.40 -10.11
N THR A 89 17.69 29.14 -8.83
CA THR A 89 17.02 27.94 -8.35
C THR A 89 15.64 28.33 -7.84
N LEU A 90 14.61 27.73 -8.43
CA LEU A 90 13.23 27.96 -8.03
C LEU A 90 12.72 26.78 -7.22
N ASP A 91 12.01 27.10 -6.17
CA ASP A 91 11.25 26.08 -5.42
C ASP A 91 10.03 25.66 -6.27
N CYS A 92 9.83 24.35 -6.30
CA CYS A 92 8.74 23.72 -7.04
C CYS A 92 8.09 22.71 -6.09
N ASP A 93 6.78 22.72 -6.02
CA ASP A 93 6.03 21.71 -5.26
C ASP A 93 5.23 20.84 -6.25
N ALA A 94 5.90 19.86 -6.83
CA ALA A 94 5.26 18.88 -7.67
C ALA A 94 5.38 17.49 -7.00
N HIS A 95 4.24 16.95 -6.65
CA HIS A 95 4.10 15.68 -5.94
C HIS A 95 3.45 14.64 -6.84
N LEU A 96 4.02 13.45 -6.90
CA LEU A 96 3.51 12.30 -7.65
C LEU A 96 3.58 11.05 -6.78
N LEU A 97 2.43 10.52 -6.42
CA LEU A 97 2.31 9.25 -5.73
C LEU A 97 2.06 8.14 -6.75
N VAL A 98 2.95 7.16 -6.79
CA VAL A 98 2.86 6.01 -7.69
C VAL A 98 2.51 4.77 -6.86
N TYR A 99 1.34 4.23 -7.10
CA TYR A 99 0.84 3.05 -6.40
C TYR A 99 1.56 1.77 -6.84
N PRO A 100 1.57 0.71 -6.01
CA PRO A 100 2.10 -0.58 -6.41
C PRO A 100 1.28 -1.17 -7.57
N ARG A 101 1.91 -2.04 -8.34
CA ARG A 101 1.19 -2.86 -9.32
C ARG A 101 0.22 -3.76 -8.56
N LEU A 102 -1.03 -3.82 -9.00
CA LEU A 102 -1.97 -4.82 -8.52
C LEU A 102 -1.81 -6.10 -9.34
N MET A 103 -1.90 -7.23 -8.66
CA MET A 103 -1.83 -8.54 -9.28
C MET A 103 -3.20 -8.93 -9.84
N ASP A 104 -3.20 -9.65 -10.95
CA ASP A 104 -4.41 -10.28 -11.43
C ASP A 104 -4.83 -11.42 -10.47
N PRO A 105 -6.14 -11.72 -10.32
CA PRO A 105 -6.60 -12.77 -9.41
C PRO A 105 -5.94 -14.15 -9.65
N GLU A 106 -5.52 -14.44 -10.88
CA GLU A 106 -4.84 -15.67 -11.26
C GLU A 106 -3.37 -15.71 -10.80
N GLU A 107 -2.75 -14.55 -10.59
CA GLU A 107 -1.37 -14.42 -10.11
C GLU A 107 -1.28 -14.60 -8.58
N ILE A 108 -2.40 -14.53 -7.87
CA ILE A 108 -2.42 -14.65 -6.40
C ILE A 108 -2.13 -16.10 -6.00
N PRO A 109 -1.16 -16.36 -5.09
CA PRO A 109 -0.87 -17.71 -4.61
C PRO A 109 -2.09 -18.38 -3.97
N LEU A 110 -2.27 -19.69 -4.21
CA LEU A 110 -3.40 -20.46 -3.70
C LEU A 110 -3.65 -20.32 -2.18
N PRO A 111 -2.62 -20.30 -1.29
CA PRO A 111 -2.85 -20.09 0.13
C PRO A 111 -3.50 -18.74 0.44
N CYS A 112 -3.14 -17.68 -0.29
CA CYS A 112 -3.73 -16.35 -0.13
C CYS A 112 -5.15 -16.29 -0.70
N GLN A 113 -5.42 -16.98 -1.82
CA GLN A 113 -6.78 -17.12 -2.37
C GLN A 113 -7.70 -17.86 -1.39
N SER A 114 -7.24 -18.98 -0.83
CA SER A 114 -7.99 -19.77 0.17
C SER A 114 -8.25 -18.96 1.43
N PHE A 115 -7.24 -18.24 1.92
CA PHE A 115 -7.38 -17.34 3.06
C PHE A 115 -8.46 -16.30 2.81
N LEU A 116 -8.41 -15.61 1.67
CA LEU A 116 -9.40 -14.60 1.30
C LEU A 116 -10.81 -15.20 1.16
N GLY A 117 -10.92 -16.38 0.55
CA GLY A 117 -12.18 -17.12 0.45
C GLY A 117 -12.79 -17.41 1.82
N ASP A 118 -11.99 -17.89 2.76
CA ASP A 118 -12.43 -18.21 4.12
C ASP A 118 -12.86 -16.97 4.93
N VAL A 119 -12.12 -15.85 4.80
CA VAL A 119 -12.52 -14.56 5.39
C VAL A 119 -13.91 -14.15 4.93
N LEU A 120 -14.18 -14.30 3.63
CA LEU A 120 -15.45 -13.90 3.05
C LEU A 120 -16.61 -14.84 3.41
N VAL A 121 -16.33 -16.15 3.47
CA VAL A 121 -17.37 -17.14 3.83
C VAL A 121 -17.84 -16.95 5.28
N ARG A 122 -16.94 -16.60 6.21
CA ARG A 122 -17.30 -16.35 7.61
C ARG A 122 -18.32 -15.22 7.79
N ARG A 123 -18.34 -14.23 6.92
CA ARG A 123 -19.37 -13.18 6.90
C ARG A 123 -20.79 -13.74 6.89
N PHE A 124 -20.99 -14.90 6.27
CA PHE A 124 -22.31 -15.52 6.14
C PHE A 124 -22.60 -16.56 7.23
N ILE A 125 -21.61 -17.00 7.99
CA ILE A 125 -21.75 -18.13 8.92
C ILE A 125 -21.99 -17.68 10.37
N ASN A 126 -21.50 -16.49 10.78
CA ASN A 126 -21.66 -15.99 12.14
C ASN A 126 -22.85 -15.01 12.25
N PRO A 127 -24.07 -15.50 12.60
CA PRO A 127 -25.18 -14.61 12.87
C PRO A 127 -24.90 -13.82 14.16
N ASP A 128 -24.99 -12.48 14.11
CA ASP A 128 -24.92 -11.65 15.29
C ASP A 128 -26.20 -11.83 16.13
N PRO A 129 -26.09 -12.37 17.36
CA PRO A 129 -27.25 -12.53 18.23
C PRO A 129 -27.99 -11.23 18.56
N CYS A 130 -27.32 -10.08 18.39
CA CYS A 130 -27.87 -8.75 18.68
C CYS A 130 -28.69 -8.19 17.52
N LEU A 131 -28.45 -8.66 16.27
CA LEU A 131 -29.16 -8.18 15.07
C LEU A 131 -30.27 -9.19 14.67
N VAL A 132 -31.35 -9.18 15.43
CA VAL A 132 -32.52 -9.99 15.13
C VAL A 132 -33.34 -9.28 14.06
N ASN A 133 -33.35 -9.83 12.82
CA ASN A 133 -34.16 -9.30 11.71
C ASN A 133 -35.49 -10.02 11.51
N GLY A 134 -35.71 -11.15 12.21
CA GLY A 134 -36.95 -11.92 12.07
C GLY A 134 -37.07 -13.10 13.02
N ALA A 135 -38.06 -13.92 12.79
CA ALA A 135 -38.26 -15.19 13.48
C ALA A 135 -38.74 -16.26 12.49
N ARG A 136 -38.23 -17.49 12.63
CA ARG A 136 -38.65 -18.66 11.88
C ARG A 136 -39.15 -19.76 12.81
N PRO A 137 -39.96 -20.72 12.34
CA PRO A 137 -40.33 -21.88 13.14
C PRO A 137 -39.13 -22.65 13.64
N TYR A 138 -39.19 -23.11 14.89
CA TYR A 138 -38.20 -23.96 15.52
C TYR A 138 -38.02 -25.28 14.76
N GLN A 139 -36.80 -25.70 14.56
CA GLN A 139 -36.44 -27.00 14.01
C GLN A 139 -35.61 -27.81 15.04
N PRO A 140 -35.77 -29.14 15.08
CA PRO A 140 -34.96 -30.00 15.95
C PRO A 140 -33.45 -29.76 15.69
N GLY A 141 -32.71 -29.36 16.75
CA GLY A 141 -31.28 -29.00 16.66
C GLY A 141 -31.00 -27.52 16.83
N ASP A 142 -32.03 -26.66 16.79
CA ASP A 142 -31.81 -25.23 17.07
C ASP A 142 -31.42 -24.99 18.54
N PRO A 143 -30.42 -24.14 18.81
CA PRO A 143 -29.97 -23.89 20.18
C PRO A 143 -31.06 -23.12 20.97
N PRO A 144 -31.35 -23.53 22.23
CA PRO A 144 -32.40 -22.90 23.04
C PRO A 144 -32.22 -21.40 23.30
N ARG A 145 -30.95 -20.94 23.29
CA ARG A 145 -30.60 -19.52 23.44
C ARG A 145 -31.11 -18.63 22.31
N MET A 146 -31.45 -19.23 21.17
CA MET A 146 -31.97 -18.52 19.99
C MET A 146 -33.50 -18.46 19.96
N LEU A 147 -34.22 -18.97 20.95
CA LEU A 147 -35.66 -18.91 21.01
C LEU A 147 -36.17 -17.46 21.08
N HIS A 148 -37.10 -17.11 20.23
CA HIS A 148 -37.78 -15.81 20.20
C HIS A 148 -39.10 -15.88 20.95
N TYR A 149 -39.06 -15.71 22.28
CA TYR A 149 -40.22 -15.90 23.14
C TYR A 149 -41.44 -15.04 22.73
N ALA A 150 -41.21 -13.75 22.38
CA ALA A 150 -42.31 -12.87 22.00
C ALA A 150 -42.98 -13.30 20.68
N ALA A 151 -42.24 -13.81 19.69
CA ALA A 151 -42.80 -14.33 18.45
C ALA A 151 -43.49 -15.67 18.71
N SER A 152 -42.94 -16.54 19.55
CA SER A 152 -43.54 -17.81 19.93
C SER A 152 -44.92 -17.61 20.59
N LEU A 153 -45.04 -16.64 21.50
CA LEU A 153 -46.31 -16.32 22.15
C LEU A 153 -47.38 -15.79 21.18
N ARG A 154 -46.95 -15.06 20.14
CA ARG A 154 -47.88 -14.52 19.13
C ARG A 154 -48.41 -15.59 18.15
N THR A 155 -47.52 -16.52 17.79
CA THR A 155 -47.83 -17.54 16.78
C THR A 155 -48.34 -18.85 17.36
N GLY A 156 -48.24 -19.04 18.68
CA GLY A 156 -48.60 -20.30 19.36
C GLY A 156 -47.63 -21.45 19.05
N GLN A 157 -46.52 -21.19 18.35
CA GLN A 157 -45.51 -22.20 17.98
C GLN A 157 -44.12 -21.67 18.34
N TRP A 158 -43.21 -22.57 18.69
CA TRP A 158 -41.85 -22.19 18.99
C TRP A 158 -41.19 -21.52 17.79
N GLN A 159 -40.71 -20.30 17.99
CA GLN A 159 -40.01 -19.52 17.01
C GLN A 159 -38.56 -19.29 17.45
N VAL A 160 -37.65 -19.32 16.47
CA VAL A 160 -36.21 -19.05 16.67
C VAL A 160 -35.89 -17.72 16.00
N LYS A 161 -35.06 -16.92 16.65
CA LYS A 161 -34.58 -15.65 16.10
C LYS A 161 -33.78 -15.93 14.82
N THR A 162 -34.14 -15.25 13.74
CA THR A 162 -33.25 -15.10 12.57
C THR A 162 -32.43 -13.85 12.77
N CYS A 163 -31.12 -14.05 12.87
CA CYS A 163 -30.16 -12.95 13.03
C CYS A 163 -29.49 -12.69 11.68
N ASP A 164 -29.27 -11.42 11.37
CA ASP A 164 -28.41 -11.09 10.25
C ASP A 164 -26.95 -11.44 10.59
N ALA A 165 -26.23 -11.89 9.60
CA ALA A 165 -24.80 -12.06 9.71
C ALA A 165 -24.14 -10.68 9.78
N SER A 166 -23.82 -10.23 10.99
CA SER A 166 -23.26 -8.89 11.23
C SER A 166 -21.80 -8.93 11.69
N ALA A 167 -21.15 -10.04 11.58
CA ALA A 167 -19.69 -10.02 11.73
C ALA A 167 -19.12 -9.41 10.46
N ASP A 168 -18.78 -8.12 10.53
CA ASP A 168 -17.89 -7.52 9.54
C ASP A 168 -16.53 -8.19 9.70
N PRO A 169 -16.12 -9.12 8.80
CA PRO A 169 -14.84 -9.78 8.93
C PRO A 169 -13.74 -8.74 8.83
N LYS A 170 -12.90 -8.70 9.88
CA LYS A 170 -11.73 -7.82 9.91
C LYS A 170 -10.49 -8.66 9.72
N MET A 171 -9.71 -8.31 8.72
CA MET A 171 -8.43 -8.95 8.45
C MET A 171 -7.27 -7.96 8.53
N LEU A 172 -6.12 -8.47 8.93
CA LEU A 172 -4.88 -7.71 8.96
C LEU A 172 -3.80 -8.48 8.19
N VAL A 173 -3.19 -7.82 7.22
CA VAL A 173 -2.03 -8.35 6.51
C VAL A 173 -0.76 -7.82 7.17
N LEU A 174 0.17 -8.71 7.50
CA LEU A 174 1.45 -8.40 8.12
C LEU A 174 2.56 -8.71 7.11
N LEU A 175 3.24 -7.69 6.63
CA LEU A 175 4.29 -7.81 5.62
C LEU A 175 5.68 -7.70 6.27
N ASN A 176 6.50 -8.70 6.05
CA ASN A 176 7.92 -8.66 6.40
C ASN A 176 8.74 -8.15 5.20
N VAL A 177 9.41 -7.00 5.37
CA VAL A 177 10.30 -6.44 4.33
C VAL A 177 11.73 -6.98 4.40
N ALA A 178 12.04 -7.87 5.35
CA ALA A 178 13.34 -8.51 5.44
C ALA A 178 13.40 -9.81 4.64
N ARG A 179 14.51 -10.07 3.96
CA ARG A 179 14.77 -11.29 3.18
C ARG A 179 15.26 -12.44 4.05
N SER A 180 15.91 -12.15 5.17
CA SER A 180 16.43 -13.15 6.10
C SER A 180 16.39 -12.61 7.54
N ALA A 181 16.43 -13.52 8.50
CA ALA A 181 16.46 -13.18 9.93
C ALA A 181 17.71 -12.37 10.34
N ARG A 182 18.80 -12.45 9.58
CA ARG A 182 20.07 -11.77 9.84
C ARG A 182 20.43 -10.71 8.80
N GLN A 183 19.42 -10.06 8.22
CA GLN A 183 19.67 -9.00 7.26
C GLN A 183 20.22 -7.75 7.95
N TRP A 184 21.44 -7.34 7.59
CA TRP A 184 22.13 -6.14 8.12
C TRP A 184 22.42 -5.10 7.02
N ALA A 185 22.30 -5.47 5.75
CA ALA A 185 22.60 -4.63 4.60
C ALA A 185 21.32 -4.21 3.85
N ASP A 186 21.46 -3.19 3.02
CA ASP A 186 20.42 -2.81 2.07
C ASP A 186 20.16 -3.97 1.09
N LEU A 187 18.91 -4.08 0.64
CA LEU A 187 18.49 -5.12 -0.29
C LEU A 187 19.19 -4.97 -1.66
N GLY A 188 19.62 -6.09 -2.23
CA GLY A 188 20.03 -6.16 -3.63
C GLY A 188 18.84 -5.96 -4.58
N GLU A 189 19.11 -5.80 -5.90
CA GLU A 189 18.02 -5.56 -6.88
C GLU A 189 17.02 -6.72 -6.94
N GLN A 190 17.50 -7.96 -6.90
CA GLN A 190 16.63 -9.15 -6.93
C GLN A 190 15.78 -9.25 -5.66
N ASP A 191 16.38 -9.00 -4.50
CA ASP A 191 15.66 -9.02 -3.22
C ASP A 191 14.64 -7.90 -3.13
N THR A 192 14.98 -6.73 -3.66
CA THR A 192 14.05 -5.60 -3.81
C THR A 192 12.80 -6.01 -4.60
N GLN A 193 12.98 -6.74 -5.72
CA GLN A 193 11.84 -7.16 -6.55
C GLN A 193 10.91 -8.12 -5.79
N VAL A 194 11.46 -9.07 -5.05
CA VAL A 194 10.64 -10.01 -4.25
C VAL A 194 9.80 -9.28 -3.20
N ILE A 195 10.37 -8.29 -2.52
CA ILE A 195 9.61 -7.49 -1.54
C ILE A 195 8.58 -6.60 -2.22
N GLU A 196 8.88 -6.05 -3.41
CA GLU A 196 7.90 -5.29 -4.21
C GLU A 196 6.72 -6.17 -4.67
N ASP A 197 6.99 -7.41 -5.06
CA ASP A 197 5.95 -8.37 -5.44
C ASP A 197 5.12 -8.78 -4.21
N ALA A 198 5.76 -8.97 -3.06
CA ALA A 198 5.07 -9.22 -1.79
C ALA A 198 4.15 -8.07 -1.37
N LEU A 199 4.60 -6.84 -1.56
CA LEU A 199 3.81 -5.65 -1.28
C LEU A 199 2.65 -5.51 -2.25
N SER A 200 2.86 -5.84 -3.52
CA SER A 200 1.81 -5.90 -4.54
C SER A 200 0.76 -6.95 -4.20
N LEU A 201 1.18 -8.13 -3.73
CA LEU A 201 0.30 -9.18 -3.21
C LEU A 201 -0.51 -8.70 -2.00
N ALA A 202 0.16 -8.09 -1.00
CA ALA A 202 -0.49 -7.57 0.19
C ALA A 202 -1.57 -6.53 -0.15
N ALA A 203 -1.23 -5.57 -1.02
CA ALA A 203 -2.16 -4.54 -1.49
C ALA A 203 -3.35 -5.16 -2.23
N THR A 204 -3.10 -6.13 -3.12
CA THR A 204 -4.15 -6.79 -3.90
C THR A 204 -5.12 -7.58 -3.01
N VAL A 205 -4.59 -8.36 -2.07
CA VAL A 205 -5.41 -9.14 -1.11
C VAL A 205 -6.28 -8.22 -0.26
N CYS A 206 -5.73 -7.13 0.27
CA CYS A 206 -6.49 -6.15 1.04
C CYS A 206 -7.59 -5.47 0.21
N LEU A 207 -7.27 -5.04 -1.01
CA LEU A 207 -8.25 -4.39 -1.90
C LEU A 207 -9.39 -5.35 -2.28
N LEU A 208 -9.06 -6.60 -2.63
CA LEU A 208 -10.08 -7.61 -2.93
C LEU A 208 -10.98 -7.91 -1.72
N ALA A 209 -10.42 -7.91 -0.51
CA ALA A 209 -11.21 -8.06 0.72
C ALA A 209 -12.18 -6.88 0.91
N ILE A 210 -11.70 -5.64 0.75
CA ILE A 210 -12.52 -4.43 0.85
C ILE A 210 -13.61 -4.42 -0.23
N ASP A 211 -13.29 -4.77 -1.48
CA ASP A 211 -14.26 -4.85 -2.58
C ASP A 211 -15.38 -5.84 -2.32
N ARG A 212 -15.08 -6.90 -1.58
CA ARG A 212 -16.05 -7.92 -1.18
C ARG A 212 -16.71 -7.65 0.17
N GLY A 213 -16.43 -6.48 0.78
CA GLY A 213 -17.09 -5.98 1.97
C GLY A 213 -16.48 -6.44 3.31
N ALA A 214 -15.23 -6.94 3.31
CA ALA A 214 -14.47 -7.14 4.53
C ALA A 214 -13.70 -5.86 4.91
N ALA A 215 -13.43 -5.66 6.19
CA ALA A 215 -12.51 -4.63 6.64
C ALA A 215 -11.07 -5.16 6.56
N ALA A 216 -10.21 -4.48 5.82
CA ALA A 216 -8.82 -4.90 5.68
C ALA A 216 -7.84 -3.82 6.11
N GLY A 217 -6.77 -4.24 6.76
CA GLY A 217 -5.64 -3.42 7.17
C GLY A 217 -4.31 -4.02 6.74
N LEU A 218 -3.25 -3.21 6.80
CA LEU A 218 -1.90 -3.61 6.45
C LEU A 218 -0.91 -3.04 7.46
N ALA A 219 0.03 -3.86 7.90
CA ALA A 219 1.15 -3.42 8.71
C ALA A 219 2.45 -4.07 8.24
N ALA A 220 3.57 -3.36 8.38
CA ALA A 220 4.88 -3.86 7.99
C ALA A 220 5.98 -3.38 8.94
N ASN A 221 7.07 -4.15 9.04
CA ASN A 221 8.23 -3.80 9.87
C ASN A 221 9.13 -2.72 9.25
N THR A 222 8.54 -1.75 8.58
CA THR A 222 9.21 -0.63 7.93
C THR A 222 8.58 0.71 8.32
N THR A 223 9.15 1.81 7.83
CA THR A 223 8.64 3.17 8.01
C THR A 223 8.24 3.79 6.68
N LEU A 224 7.46 4.87 6.76
CA LEU A 224 7.09 5.68 5.60
C LEU A 224 8.23 6.65 5.25
N THR A 225 8.30 7.06 3.97
CA THR A 225 9.41 7.82 3.39
C THR A 225 9.68 9.18 4.04
N ASP A 226 8.67 9.85 4.58
CA ASP A 226 8.82 11.27 4.94
C ASP A 226 8.87 11.57 6.43
N GLU A 227 8.33 10.70 7.30
CA GLU A 227 8.04 11.07 8.68
C GLU A 227 8.58 10.06 9.70
N GLY A 228 9.20 8.97 9.24
CA GLY A 228 9.64 7.89 10.12
C GLY A 228 8.48 7.18 10.85
N GLU A 229 7.25 7.44 10.41
CA GLU A 229 6.06 6.78 10.93
C GLU A 229 6.08 5.28 10.59
N GLU A 230 5.56 4.47 11.49
CA GLU A 230 5.42 3.05 11.24
C GLU A 230 4.39 2.78 10.14
N ALA A 231 4.69 1.82 9.29
CA ALA A 231 3.77 1.40 8.25
C ALA A 231 2.63 0.56 8.85
N LEU A 232 1.60 1.23 9.35
CA LEU A 232 0.42 0.61 9.96
C LEU A 232 -0.86 1.30 9.50
N LEU A 233 -1.77 0.53 8.91
CA LEU A 233 -3.14 0.93 8.60
C LEU A 233 -4.10 -0.06 9.23
N LEU A 234 -4.94 0.40 10.14
CA LEU A 234 -5.92 -0.43 10.83
C LEU A 234 -7.02 -0.88 9.87
N PRO A 235 -7.64 -2.07 10.10
CA PRO A 235 -8.72 -2.56 9.25
C PRO A 235 -9.95 -1.65 9.29
N ASP A 236 -10.34 -1.17 8.12
CA ASP A 236 -11.58 -0.44 7.87
C ASP A 236 -12.15 -0.84 6.51
N ARG A 237 -13.41 -0.52 6.24
CA ARG A 237 -14.10 -0.80 4.98
C ARG A 237 -14.65 0.45 4.29
N SER A 238 -14.29 1.62 4.78
CA SER A 238 -14.67 2.88 4.14
C SER A 238 -14.14 2.95 2.71
N THR A 239 -14.77 3.74 1.87
CA THR A 239 -14.29 3.97 0.49
C THR A 239 -12.90 4.60 0.50
N GLU A 240 -12.61 5.39 1.52
CA GLU A 240 -11.31 6.05 1.73
C GLU A 240 -10.19 5.07 2.11
N GLN A 241 -10.56 3.91 2.68
CA GLN A 241 -9.59 2.89 3.08
C GLN A 241 -8.75 2.37 1.92
N LYS A 242 -9.33 2.26 0.71
CA LYS A 242 -8.59 1.84 -0.49
C LYS A 242 -7.50 2.82 -0.86
N ASP A 243 -7.82 4.11 -0.86
CA ASP A 243 -6.86 5.16 -1.18
C ASP A 243 -5.79 5.28 -0.08
N ALA A 244 -6.18 5.15 1.18
CA ALA A 244 -5.26 5.11 2.31
C ALA A 244 -4.29 3.93 2.22
N LEU A 245 -4.79 2.73 1.87
CA LEU A 245 -3.99 1.53 1.68
C LEU A 245 -2.96 1.69 0.54
N LEU A 246 -3.42 2.16 -0.62
CA LEU A 246 -2.54 2.37 -1.78
C LEU A 246 -1.51 3.46 -1.50
N SER A 247 -1.90 4.52 -0.80
CA SER A 247 -1.00 5.60 -0.39
C SER A 247 0.02 5.11 0.63
N LEU A 248 -0.39 4.31 1.62
CA LEU A 248 0.53 3.64 2.55
C LEU A 248 1.54 2.81 1.79
N CYS A 249 1.08 1.91 0.92
CA CYS A 249 1.95 1.06 0.12
C CYS A 249 2.92 1.86 -0.75
N ALA A 250 2.50 2.97 -1.36
CA ALA A 250 3.35 3.82 -2.18
C ALA A 250 4.45 4.51 -1.35
N ARG A 251 4.15 4.89 -0.10
CA ARG A 251 5.06 5.62 0.80
C ARG A 251 5.97 4.70 1.62
N MET A 252 5.68 3.40 1.72
CA MET A 252 6.50 2.44 2.46
C MET A 252 7.91 2.38 1.89
N THR A 253 8.93 2.46 2.78
CA THR A 253 10.32 2.17 2.41
C THR A 253 10.54 0.65 2.33
N LEU A 254 11.62 0.22 1.65
CA LEU A 254 12.05 -1.18 1.69
C LEU A 254 13.16 -1.42 2.73
N LYS A 255 13.34 -0.46 3.64
CA LYS A 255 14.31 -0.57 4.73
C LYS A 255 13.65 -1.10 5.97
N MET A 256 14.20 -2.15 6.52
CA MET A 256 13.75 -2.70 7.78
C MET A 256 13.99 -1.70 8.90
N HIS A 257 12.94 -1.30 9.61
CA HIS A 257 13.04 -0.43 10.78
C HIS A 257 13.38 -1.24 12.03
N ARG A 258 12.79 -2.43 12.16
CA ARG A 258 13.02 -3.39 13.24
C ARG A 258 12.90 -4.82 12.72
N THR A 259 13.45 -5.79 13.45
CA THR A 259 13.29 -7.20 13.09
C THR A 259 11.81 -7.58 13.12
N PHE A 260 11.39 -8.47 12.21
CA PHE A 260 9.98 -8.82 12.10
C PHE A 260 9.42 -9.49 13.37
N PRO A 261 10.15 -10.39 14.06
CA PRO A 261 9.68 -10.90 15.35
C PRO A 261 9.47 -9.81 16.41
N ALA A 262 10.37 -8.81 16.49
CA ALA A 262 10.25 -7.70 17.42
C ALA A 262 9.04 -6.79 17.07
N PHE A 263 8.79 -6.58 15.79
CA PHE A 263 7.60 -5.88 15.30
C PHE A 263 6.32 -6.63 15.70
N LEU A 264 6.25 -7.94 15.43
CA LEU A 264 5.10 -8.76 15.80
C LEU A 264 4.86 -8.78 17.32
N ALA A 265 5.94 -8.82 18.14
CA ALA A 265 5.84 -8.83 19.60
C ALA A 265 5.20 -7.55 20.16
N GLN A 266 5.45 -6.41 19.54
CA GLN A 266 4.89 -5.11 19.95
C GLN A 266 3.48 -4.86 19.37
N LEU A 267 3.14 -5.55 18.28
CA LEU A 267 1.84 -5.38 17.64
C LEU A 267 0.73 -5.95 18.53
N THR A 268 -0.22 -5.12 18.86
CA THR A 268 -1.49 -5.52 19.48
C THR A 268 -2.54 -5.63 18.40
N LEU A 269 -3.20 -6.79 18.29
CA LEU A 269 -4.28 -6.95 17.31
C LEU A 269 -5.43 -5.98 17.64
N PRO A 270 -5.91 -5.22 16.65
CA PRO A 270 -7.09 -4.39 16.84
C PRO A 270 -8.32 -5.25 17.22
N PRO A 271 -9.24 -4.70 18.00
CA PRO A 271 -10.43 -5.44 18.41
C PRO A 271 -11.28 -5.87 17.20
N GLY A 272 -11.66 -7.15 17.21
CA GLY A 272 -12.47 -7.74 16.15
C GLY A 272 -11.68 -8.21 14.92
N VAL A 273 -10.35 -8.16 14.93
CA VAL A 273 -9.51 -8.82 13.90
C VAL A 273 -9.49 -10.32 14.21
N GLU A 274 -10.09 -11.10 13.34
CA GLU A 274 -10.19 -12.55 13.45
C GLU A 274 -9.28 -13.28 12.45
N ASP A 275 -8.85 -12.61 11.40
CA ASP A 275 -8.02 -13.19 10.35
C ASP A 275 -6.73 -12.38 10.16
N VAL A 276 -5.59 -13.07 10.22
CA VAL A 276 -4.25 -12.49 10.04
C VAL A 276 -3.51 -13.25 8.96
N LEU A 277 -3.02 -12.54 7.95
CA LEU A 277 -2.15 -13.07 6.90
C LEU A 277 -0.73 -12.53 7.10
N ILE A 278 0.23 -13.41 7.32
CA ILE A 278 1.64 -13.07 7.43
C ILE A 278 2.33 -13.40 6.10
N LEU A 279 2.93 -12.39 5.48
CA LEU A 279 3.74 -12.53 4.27
C LEU A 279 5.22 -12.36 4.66
N THR A 280 6.02 -13.39 4.47
CA THR A 280 7.44 -13.39 4.85
C THR A 280 8.29 -14.16 3.85
N CYS A 281 9.58 -13.80 3.74
CA CYS A 281 10.53 -14.49 2.87
C CYS A 281 11.28 -15.62 3.57
N TYR A 282 11.13 -15.79 4.88
CA TYR A 282 11.82 -16.83 5.65
C TYR A 282 10.95 -17.30 6.81
N GLU A 283 11.18 -18.53 7.21
CA GLU A 283 10.61 -19.10 8.42
C GLU A 283 11.58 -18.93 9.60
N ASP A 284 11.04 -18.58 10.77
CA ASP A 284 11.78 -18.40 12.02
C ASP A 284 10.90 -18.86 13.18
N GLU A 285 11.49 -19.59 14.13
CA GLU A 285 10.79 -20.01 15.36
C GLU A 285 10.17 -18.82 16.09
N ALA A 286 10.83 -17.66 16.07
CA ALA A 286 10.33 -16.45 16.70
C ALA A 286 9.08 -15.90 15.98
N ILE A 287 8.99 -16.00 14.66
CA ILE A 287 7.79 -15.64 13.89
C ILE A 287 6.66 -16.61 14.22
N THR A 288 6.97 -17.92 14.24
CA THR A 288 6.00 -18.97 14.56
C THR A 288 5.44 -18.78 15.97
N ALA A 289 6.28 -18.49 16.96
CA ALA A 289 5.83 -18.21 18.34
C ALA A 289 4.88 -17.00 18.41
N GLN A 290 5.13 -15.94 17.64
CA GLN A 290 4.23 -14.80 17.59
C GLN A 290 2.92 -15.12 16.86
N ALA A 291 2.97 -15.94 15.81
CA ALA A 291 1.77 -16.44 15.13
C ALA A 291 0.89 -17.27 16.08
N GLU A 292 1.50 -18.14 16.92
CA GLU A 292 0.75 -18.88 17.96
C GLU A 292 0.12 -17.95 18.99
N ARG A 293 0.84 -16.92 19.46
CA ARG A 293 0.27 -15.91 20.35
C ARG A 293 -1.00 -15.28 19.76
N PHE A 294 -1.01 -14.94 18.47
CA PHE A 294 -2.21 -14.41 17.82
C PHE A 294 -3.34 -15.45 17.73
N ARG A 295 -3.00 -16.74 17.52
CA ARG A 295 -3.98 -17.83 17.56
C ARG A 295 -4.58 -18.02 18.95
N GLU A 296 -3.78 -17.91 20.01
CA GLU A 296 -4.27 -17.95 21.41
C GLU A 296 -5.21 -16.76 21.72
N GLN A 297 -5.02 -15.62 21.06
CA GLN A 297 -5.92 -14.47 21.14
C GLN A 297 -7.22 -14.65 20.33
N GLY A 298 -7.38 -15.79 19.64
CA GLY A 298 -8.56 -16.14 18.87
C GLY A 298 -8.49 -15.77 17.38
N ALA A 299 -7.36 -15.27 16.91
CA ALA A 299 -7.18 -14.98 15.49
C ALA A 299 -6.75 -16.24 14.71
N ARG A 300 -7.30 -16.39 13.51
CA ARG A 300 -6.79 -17.35 12.53
C ARG A 300 -5.58 -16.75 11.84
N VAL A 301 -4.44 -17.41 11.94
CA VAL A 301 -3.18 -16.93 11.34
C VAL A 301 -2.76 -17.87 10.21
N VAL A 302 -2.60 -17.31 9.02
CA VAL A 302 -2.00 -17.97 7.86
C VAL A 302 -0.66 -17.33 7.58
N CYS A 303 0.41 -18.12 7.56
CA CYS A 303 1.73 -17.69 7.13
C CYS A 303 1.94 -18.15 5.69
N HIS A 304 2.31 -17.22 4.82
CA HIS A 304 2.67 -17.51 3.44
C HIS A 304 4.14 -17.15 3.22
N LEU A 305 4.92 -18.16 2.82
CA LEU A 305 6.31 -17.98 2.45
C LEU A 305 6.38 -17.54 0.99
N LEU A 306 7.01 -16.39 0.76
CA LEU A 306 7.20 -15.81 -0.56
C LEU A 306 8.24 -16.62 -1.35
N GLU A 307 8.00 -16.86 -2.63
CA GLU A 307 8.93 -17.58 -3.50
C GLU A 307 10.29 -16.88 -3.58
N GLY A 308 11.36 -17.64 -3.42
CA GLY A 308 12.74 -17.14 -3.33
C GLY A 308 13.25 -16.97 -1.88
N GLY A 309 12.47 -17.41 -0.88
CA GLY A 309 12.93 -17.51 0.52
C GLY A 309 13.81 -18.73 0.75
N GLU A 310 14.85 -18.58 1.58
CA GLU A 310 15.62 -19.72 2.06
C GLU A 310 14.84 -20.42 3.18
N SER A 311 14.49 -21.69 2.97
CA SER A 311 14.09 -22.56 4.07
C SER A 311 15.36 -22.97 4.83
N HIS A 312 15.62 -22.35 5.97
CA HIS A 312 16.61 -22.87 6.91
C HIS A 312 15.97 -24.03 7.69
N GLY A 313 16.36 -25.28 7.28
CA GLY A 313 16.15 -26.48 8.06
C GLY A 313 17.12 -26.55 9.22
#